data_3e3bca5b557973e37a5a5246470df6fa
#
_entry.id   3e3bca5b557973e37a5a5246470df6fa
#
_cell.length_a   1.000
_cell.length_b   1.000
_cell.length_c   1.000
_cell.angle_alpha   90.00
_cell.angle_beta   90.00
_cell.angle_gamma   90.00
#
_symmetry.space_group_name_H-M   'P 1'
#
loop_
_entity.id
_entity.type
_entity.pdbx_description
1 polymer ?
#
loop_
_entity_poly.entity_id
_entity_poly.type
_entity_poly.pdbx_seq_one_letter_code
_entity_poly.pdbx_strand_id
1 'polypeptide(L)'
;MVCNVYDSNLSKIGIFSSFASLVWTESYTGSGLLQIVMPKSARAIELLQEEHFIGIPESDTLMFVDSVEDRDGQIWAYGTESKHLLDSRIYDGTLNLNGNIESTLRMAVNAKRPYPFMGLAESSGLTAQARSQATYKSLFEISKTWCETAGYGFKLIHDKANKKLLYSVYNGQERAGIKFSEKYGNLSNLTRTLSEKGFRNVAYVGGQGEGSARTFVTVGATAESGLARREMFVDAKDLQKEDKQTDNDYIALLAARGLEKLNEANKTMEISFDISSKDFGKSFFLGDKITCLLPEYGVYVTVRISEATRTYENNILTTTLTLGNPVIRGA
;
A
#
# COMPACT_ATOMS: atom_id res chain seq x y z
N MET A 1 -6.34 18.07 -17.21
CA MET A 1 -6.01 17.82 -15.78
C MET A 1 -5.28 19.03 -15.23
N VAL A 2 -5.49 19.39 -13.97
CA VAL A 2 -4.81 20.52 -13.33
C VAL A 2 -4.09 19.99 -12.10
N CYS A 3 -2.80 20.33 -11.95
CA CYS A 3 -1.99 19.98 -10.78
C CYS A 3 -1.78 21.23 -9.92
N ASN A 4 -1.99 21.08 -8.61
CA ASN A 4 -1.64 22.07 -7.62
C ASN A 4 -0.26 21.75 -7.05
N VAL A 5 0.58 22.76 -6.88
CA VAL A 5 1.91 22.61 -6.31
C VAL A 5 1.98 23.29 -4.96
N TYR A 6 2.57 22.61 -4.01
CA TYR A 6 2.77 23.09 -2.64
C TYR A 6 4.26 22.98 -2.28
N ASP A 7 4.73 23.91 -1.49
CA ASP A 7 6.10 23.89 -0.94
C ASP A 7 6.23 22.84 0.20
N SER A 8 7.42 22.73 0.75
CA SER A 8 7.73 21.84 1.88
C SER A 8 6.94 22.14 3.17
N ASN A 9 6.24 23.28 3.24
CA ASN A 9 5.35 23.67 4.34
C ASN A 9 3.86 23.52 3.99
N LEU A 10 3.56 22.83 2.90
CA LEU A 10 2.21 22.63 2.35
C LEU A 10 1.48 23.95 2.00
N SER A 11 2.23 25.04 1.75
CA SER A 11 1.67 26.25 1.20
C SER A 11 1.57 26.14 -0.31
N LYS A 12 0.40 26.44 -0.86
CA LYS A 12 0.20 26.40 -2.31
C LYS A 12 1.02 27.51 -2.98
N ILE A 13 1.95 27.12 -3.86
CA ILE A 13 2.85 28.03 -4.59
C ILE A 13 2.49 28.19 -6.08
N GLY A 14 1.67 27.29 -6.61
CA GLY A 14 1.25 27.41 -7.99
C GLY A 14 0.33 26.31 -8.48
N ILE A 15 0.06 26.42 -9.78
CA ILE A 15 -0.68 25.43 -10.55
C ILE A 15 -0.01 25.24 -11.90
N PHE A 16 -0.17 24.07 -12.49
CA PHE A 16 0.12 23.83 -13.89
C PHE A 16 -0.90 22.87 -14.51
N SER A 17 -1.09 23.00 -15.82
CA SER A 17 -1.98 22.11 -16.60
C SER A 17 -1.37 21.71 -17.93
N SER A 18 -0.21 22.28 -18.29
CA SER A 18 0.53 21.98 -19.51
C SER A 18 1.71 21.09 -19.17
N PHE A 19 1.57 19.80 -19.41
CA PHE A 19 2.64 18.78 -19.28
C PHE A 19 2.58 17.85 -20.49
N ALA A 20 3.71 17.30 -20.89
CA ALA A 20 3.81 16.35 -21.98
C ALA A 20 3.29 14.98 -21.57
N SER A 21 3.59 14.58 -20.32
CA SER A 21 3.17 13.31 -19.76
C SER A 21 3.01 13.46 -18.25
N LEU A 22 2.04 12.72 -17.70
CA LEU A 22 1.85 12.54 -16.26
C LEU A 22 1.49 11.09 -15.99
N VAL A 23 2.20 10.45 -15.05
CA VAL A 23 1.83 9.19 -14.44
C VAL A 23 1.60 9.44 -12.95
N TRP A 24 0.42 9.07 -12.47
CA TRP A 24 -0.01 9.24 -11.09
C TRP A 24 -0.59 7.94 -10.56
N THR A 25 0.16 7.22 -9.76
CA THR A 25 -0.26 5.95 -9.16
C THR A 25 -0.52 6.12 -7.67
N GLU A 26 -1.73 5.81 -7.24
CA GLU A 26 -2.10 5.67 -5.84
C GLU A 26 -2.16 4.20 -5.48
N SER A 27 -1.62 3.82 -4.33
CA SER A 27 -1.61 2.43 -3.86
C SER A 27 -2.34 2.28 -2.53
N TYR A 28 -3.01 1.15 -2.31
CA TYR A 28 -3.75 0.87 -1.08
C TYR A 28 -2.83 0.70 0.11
N THR A 29 -1.74 -0.04 -0.06
CA THR A 29 -0.72 -0.30 0.99
C THR A 29 0.71 0.04 0.56
N GLY A 30 0.97 0.13 -0.74
CA GLY A 30 2.27 0.51 -1.30
C GLY A 30 2.53 2.02 -1.28
N SER A 31 3.61 2.46 -1.90
CA SER A 31 4.05 3.86 -1.88
C SER A 31 3.53 4.72 -3.03
N GLY A 32 2.82 4.14 -3.99
CA GLY A 32 2.43 4.89 -5.19
C GLY A 32 3.62 5.44 -6.00
N LEU A 33 3.34 6.13 -7.11
CA LEU A 33 4.36 6.67 -8.00
C LEU A 33 3.88 7.97 -8.66
N LEU A 34 4.78 8.92 -8.82
CA LEU A 34 4.62 10.11 -9.63
C LEU A 34 5.70 10.17 -10.70
N GLN A 35 5.32 10.47 -11.94
CA GLN A 35 6.20 10.94 -12.98
C GLN A 35 5.53 12.07 -13.73
N ILE A 36 6.21 13.20 -13.88
CA ILE A 36 5.73 14.35 -14.65
C ILE A 36 6.80 14.77 -15.62
N VAL A 37 6.42 15.02 -16.87
CA VAL A 37 7.29 15.58 -17.91
C VAL A 37 6.70 16.88 -18.40
N MET A 38 7.45 17.96 -18.28
CA MET A 38 7.06 19.28 -18.75
C MET A 38 8.11 19.88 -19.69
N PRO A 39 7.70 20.67 -20.69
CA PRO A 39 8.65 21.51 -21.43
C PRO A 39 9.42 22.42 -20.46
N LYS A 40 10.74 22.54 -20.67
CA LYS A 40 11.58 23.39 -19.81
C LYS A 40 11.17 24.85 -19.93
N SER A 41 10.92 25.46 -18.78
CA SER A 41 10.60 26.87 -18.64
C SER A 41 10.99 27.34 -17.24
N ALA A 42 11.14 28.66 -17.05
CA ALA A 42 11.39 29.19 -15.70
C ALA A 42 10.31 28.76 -14.71
N ARG A 43 9.06 28.69 -15.14
CA ARG A 43 7.92 28.27 -14.31
C ARG A 43 7.97 26.77 -14.00
N ALA A 44 8.37 25.92 -14.95
CA ALA A 44 8.52 24.49 -14.69
C ALA A 44 9.64 24.23 -13.67
N ILE A 45 10.78 24.93 -13.80
CA ILE A 45 11.90 24.83 -12.87
C ILE A 45 11.51 25.31 -11.47
N GLU A 46 10.72 26.39 -11.35
CA GLU A 46 10.24 26.91 -10.07
C GLU A 46 9.28 25.94 -9.36
N LEU A 47 8.38 25.30 -10.11
CA LEU A 47 7.31 24.47 -9.54
C LEU A 47 7.73 23.04 -9.29
N LEU A 48 8.53 22.44 -10.19
CA LEU A 48 8.99 21.06 -10.06
C LEU A 48 10.37 21.06 -9.39
N GLN A 49 10.37 21.06 -8.08
CA GLN A 49 11.56 20.96 -7.23
C GLN A 49 11.41 19.80 -6.27
N GLU A 50 12.55 19.27 -5.84
CA GLU A 50 12.61 18.29 -4.75
C GLU A 50 11.94 18.86 -3.50
N GLU A 51 11.34 17.97 -2.71
CA GLU A 51 10.58 18.32 -1.50
C GLU A 51 9.28 19.13 -1.75
N HIS A 52 8.92 19.43 -2.99
CA HIS A 52 7.60 19.96 -3.28
C HIS A 52 6.54 18.84 -3.30
N PHE A 53 5.31 19.26 -3.02
CA PHE A 53 4.17 18.36 -3.11
C PHE A 53 3.28 18.74 -4.29
N ILE A 54 2.75 17.71 -4.94
CA ILE A 54 1.83 17.86 -6.07
C ILE A 54 0.51 17.20 -5.72
N GLY A 55 -0.58 17.89 -5.99
CA GLY A 55 -1.94 17.39 -5.77
C GLY A 55 -2.81 17.57 -7.00
N ILE A 56 -3.75 16.67 -7.20
CA ILE A 56 -4.78 16.74 -8.23
C ILE A 56 -6.17 16.85 -7.59
N PRO A 57 -7.17 17.45 -8.25
CA PRO A 57 -8.51 17.59 -7.69
C PRO A 57 -9.21 16.26 -7.40
N GLU A 58 -8.85 15.21 -8.14
CA GLU A 58 -9.43 13.88 -8.08
C GLU A 58 -8.88 13.01 -6.94
N SER A 59 -7.87 13.50 -6.18
CA SER A 59 -7.25 12.79 -5.06
C SER A 59 -7.27 13.65 -3.80
N ASP A 60 -7.44 12.99 -2.66
CA ASP A 60 -7.30 13.58 -1.33
C ASP A 60 -5.88 13.41 -0.76
N THR A 61 -4.97 12.79 -1.52
CA THR A 61 -3.56 12.62 -1.16
C THR A 61 -2.67 13.53 -2.01
N LEU A 62 -1.42 13.67 -1.61
CA LEU A 62 -0.40 14.37 -2.37
C LEU A 62 0.70 13.40 -2.81
N MET A 63 1.36 13.72 -3.92
CA MET A 63 2.65 13.15 -4.27
C MET A 63 3.77 14.05 -3.79
N PHE A 64 4.84 13.45 -3.32
CA PHE A 64 6.07 14.12 -2.90
C PHE A 64 7.12 13.97 -4.00
N VAL A 65 7.75 15.05 -4.42
CA VAL A 65 8.78 15.04 -5.47
C VAL A 65 10.11 14.62 -4.84
N ASP A 66 10.61 13.47 -5.26
CA ASP A 66 11.86 12.88 -4.74
C ASP A 66 13.08 13.30 -5.57
N SER A 67 12.91 13.48 -6.88
CA SER A 67 13.99 13.87 -7.78
C SER A 67 13.50 14.61 -9.01
N VAL A 68 14.38 15.44 -9.55
CA VAL A 68 14.13 16.24 -10.75
C VAL A 68 15.31 16.12 -11.70
N GLU A 69 15.04 15.86 -12.97
CA GLU A 69 16.03 15.81 -14.05
C GLU A 69 15.75 16.90 -15.09
N ASP A 70 16.77 17.59 -15.53
CA ASP A 70 16.75 18.53 -16.65
C ASP A 70 17.46 17.87 -17.86
N ARG A 71 16.70 17.43 -18.83
CA ARG A 71 17.25 16.79 -20.04
C ARG A 71 16.43 17.09 -21.29
N ASP A 72 17.09 17.22 -22.42
CA ASP A 72 16.47 17.33 -23.76
C ASP A 72 15.42 18.46 -23.87
N GLY A 73 15.63 19.58 -23.16
CA GLY A 73 14.68 20.69 -23.14
C GLY A 73 13.39 20.42 -22.35
N GLN A 74 13.40 19.42 -21.50
CA GLN A 74 12.29 19.03 -20.63
C GLN A 74 12.75 18.94 -19.17
N ILE A 75 11.81 19.15 -18.26
CA ILE A 75 11.96 18.85 -16.83
C ILE A 75 11.16 17.58 -16.54
N TRP A 76 11.84 16.60 -15.97
CA TRP A 76 11.29 15.34 -15.51
C TRP A 76 11.28 15.34 -13.97
N ALA A 77 10.12 15.21 -13.37
CA ALA A 77 10.00 15.08 -11.91
C ALA A 77 9.47 13.68 -11.59
N TYR A 78 10.12 13.05 -10.64
CA TYR A 78 9.74 11.75 -10.09
C TYR A 78 9.40 11.89 -8.63
N GLY A 79 8.52 11.04 -8.15
CA GLY A 79 8.11 11.11 -6.76
C GLY A 79 7.31 9.90 -6.33
N THR A 80 6.93 9.94 -5.06
CA THR A 80 6.13 8.89 -4.41
C THR A 80 4.90 9.51 -3.74
N GLU A 81 3.92 8.68 -3.43
CA GLU A 81 2.78 9.11 -2.63
C GLU A 81 3.26 9.58 -1.24
N SER A 82 2.74 10.69 -0.76
CA SER A 82 3.21 11.35 0.48
C SER A 82 3.25 10.43 1.71
N LYS A 83 2.46 9.34 1.74
CA LYS A 83 2.55 8.36 2.82
C LYS A 83 3.91 7.66 2.93
N HIS A 84 4.71 7.65 1.83
CA HIS A 84 6.08 7.12 1.87
C HIS A 84 7.00 7.95 2.78
N LEU A 85 6.66 9.19 3.09
CA LEU A 85 7.36 10.00 4.09
C LEU A 85 7.43 9.33 5.48
N LEU A 86 6.52 8.41 5.78
CA LEU A 86 6.57 7.59 6.99
C LEU A 86 7.78 6.66 7.02
N ASP A 87 8.40 6.36 5.87
CA ASP A 87 9.61 5.54 5.79
C ASP A 87 10.86 6.26 6.32
N SER A 88 10.83 7.60 6.34
CA SER A 88 11.93 8.41 6.87
C SER A 88 12.03 8.39 8.40
N ARG A 89 11.16 7.68 9.11
CA ARG A 89 11.16 7.58 10.58
C ARG A 89 11.06 6.15 11.05
N ILE A 90 12.04 5.78 11.85
CA ILE A 90 12.08 4.49 12.53
C ILE A 90 11.34 4.61 13.87
N TYR A 91 10.53 3.62 14.19
CA TYR A 91 10.06 3.43 15.57
C TYR A 91 11.24 2.87 16.38
N ASP A 92 11.90 3.73 17.14
CA ASP A 92 13.06 3.38 17.95
C ASP A 92 12.62 2.56 19.16
N GLY A 93 13.01 1.31 19.18
CA GLY A 93 12.62 0.31 20.15
C GLY A 93 11.65 -0.73 19.59
N THR A 94 10.93 -1.37 20.48
CA THR A 94 9.98 -2.44 20.15
C THR A 94 8.55 -1.94 20.29
N LEU A 95 7.78 -2.03 19.21
CA LEU A 95 6.35 -1.78 19.19
C LEU A 95 5.60 -3.10 19.24
N ASN A 96 4.82 -3.30 20.30
CA ASN A 96 3.98 -4.48 20.46
C ASN A 96 2.57 -4.21 19.98
N LEU A 97 2.10 -5.00 19.02
CA LEU A 97 0.71 -5.10 18.64
C LEU A 97 0.08 -6.25 19.43
N ASN A 98 -0.82 -5.92 20.34
CA ASN A 98 -1.61 -6.90 21.08
C ASN A 98 -3.05 -6.38 21.21
N GLY A 99 -3.79 -6.47 20.12
CA GLY A 99 -5.14 -5.95 20.03
C GLY A 99 -5.44 -5.22 18.73
N ASN A 100 -6.07 -4.06 18.81
CA ASN A 100 -6.58 -3.33 17.66
C ASN A 100 -5.45 -2.70 16.81
N ILE A 101 -5.44 -3.04 15.53
CA ILE A 101 -4.41 -2.60 14.57
C ILE A 101 -4.47 -1.10 14.34
N GLU A 102 -5.66 -0.53 14.07
CA GLU A 102 -5.80 0.90 13.78
C GLU A 102 -5.31 1.75 14.97
N SER A 103 -5.75 1.43 16.17
CA SER A 103 -5.39 2.21 17.37
C SER A 103 -3.88 2.16 17.64
N THR A 104 -3.25 0.99 17.47
CA THR A 104 -1.80 0.83 17.67
C THR A 104 -1.00 1.58 16.62
N LEU A 105 -1.39 1.52 15.33
CA LEU A 105 -0.73 2.28 14.28
C LEU A 105 -0.85 3.80 14.50
N ARG A 106 -2.05 4.28 14.84
CA ARG A 106 -2.29 5.69 15.15
C ARG A 106 -1.44 6.18 16.33
N MET A 107 -1.34 5.36 17.38
CA MET A 107 -0.46 5.64 18.52
C MET A 107 1.00 5.73 18.09
N ALA A 108 1.49 4.80 17.31
CA ALA A 108 2.88 4.77 16.85
C ALA A 108 3.22 5.99 15.98
N VAL A 109 2.37 6.31 15.01
CA VAL A 109 2.55 7.51 14.15
C VAL A 109 2.48 8.78 14.98
N ASN A 110 1.57 8.87 15.95
CA ASN A 110 1.45 10.05 16.81
C ASN A 110 2.69 10.26 17.70
N ALA A 111 3.26 9.16 18.22
CA ALA A 111 4.45 9.21 19.08
C ALA A 111 5.72 9.61 18.32
N LYS A 112 5.82 9.24 17.05
CA LYS A 112 7.03 9.40 16.22
C LYS A 112 6.81 10.28 14.99
N ARG A 113 5.86 11.21 15.04
CA ARG A 113 5.51 12.08 13.90
C ARG A 113 6.77 12.57 13.17
N PRO A 114 6.91 12.23 11.89
CA PRO A 114 8.11 12.60 11.13
C PRO A 114 8.23 14.11 10.91
N TYR A 115 7.11 14.81 10.76
CA TYR A 115 7.09 16.23 10.38
C TYR A 115 6.05 17.02 11.16
N PRO A 116 6.27 18.33 11.42
CA PRO A 116 5.33 19.20 12.16
C PRO A 116 3.95 19.33 11.49
N PHE A 117 3.92 19.18 10.16
CA PHE A 117 2.67 19.23 9.38
C PHE A 117 1.92 17.89 9.36
N MET A 118 2.45 16.82 9.96
CA MET A 118 1.71 15.58 10.09
C MET A 118 0.78 15.58 11.30
N GLY A 119 -0.39 14.98 11.11
CA GLY A 119 -1.39 14.78 12.15
C GLY A 119 -2.09 13.43 11.99
N LEU A 120 -3.12 13.22 12.79
CA LEU A 120 -4.02 12.06 12.68
C LEU A 120 -5.37 12.54 12.17
N ALA A 121 -5.93 11.84 11.19
CA ALA A 121 -7.35 11.95 10.83
C ALA A 121 -8.23 11.42 11.97
N GLU A 122 -9.54 11.58 11.88
CA GLU A 122 -10.46 10.87 12.77
C GLU A 122 -10.28 9.35 12.64
N SER A 123 -10.56 8.61 13.71
CA SER A 123 -10.51 7.15 13.67
C SER A 123 -11.59 6.60 12.75
N SER A 124 -11.25 5.64 11.92
CA SER A 124 -12.21 4.93 11.07
C SER A 124 -13.02 3.88 11.84
N GLY A 125 -12.71 3.64 13.11
CA GLY A 125 -13.42 2.67 13.96
C GLY A 125 -13.22 1.21 13.54
N LEU A 126 -12.07 0.90 12.94
CA LEU A 126 -11.77 -0.45 12.46
C LEU A 126 -11.52 -1.42 13.62
N THR A 127 -11.99 -2.65 13.48
CA THR A 127 -12.07 -3.59 14.62
C THR A 127 -11.09 -4.76 14.53
N ALA A 128 -10.31 -4.90 13.45
CA ALA A 128 -9.37 -6.02 13.33
C ALA A 128 -8.31 -5.98 14.43
N GLN A 129 -8.07 -7.16 14.98
CA GLN A 129 -7.10 -7.38 16.05
C GLN A 129 -6.02 -8.35 15.56
N ALA A 130 -4.80 -8.15 16.03
CA ALA A 130 -3.69 -9.05 15.79
C ALA A 130 -2.70 -9.04 16.95
N ARG A 131 -1.78 -10.01 16.91
CA ARG A 131 -0.56 -10.02 17.74
C ARG A 131 0.64 -10.01 16.81
N SER A 132 1.49 -9.03 16.98
CA SER A 132 2.73 -8.89 16.23
C SER A 132 3.70 -7.99 17.00
N GLN A 133 4.94 -7.99 16.60
CA GLN A 133 5.97 -7.11 17.17
C GLN A 133 6.81 -6.54 16.04
N ALA A 134 7.10 -5.26 16.11
CA ALA A 134 8.01 -4.57 15.21
C ALA A 134 9.12 -3.90 16.01
N THR A 135 10.37 -4.21 15.69
CA THR A 135 11.57 -3.67 16.37
C THR A 135 12.41 -2.91 15.38
N TYR A 136 12.66 -1.64 15.64
CA TYR A 136 13.44 -0.74 14.78
C TYR A 136 13.00 -0.76 13.31
N LYS A 137 11.69 -0.74 13.06
CA LYS A 137 11.09 -0.68 11.74
C LYS A 137 10.61 0.74 11.40
N SER A 138 10.58 1.09 10.12
CA SER A 138 9.99 2.35 9.69
C SER A 138 8.48 2.38 9.95
N LEU A 139 7.92 3.57 10.19
CA LEU A 139 6.47 3.72 10.34
C LEU A 139 5.71 3.28 9.07
N PHE A 140 6.34 3.40 7.89
CA PHE A 140 5.77 2.93 6.64
C PHE A 140 5.70 1.39 6.60
N GLU A 141 6.81 0.70 6.89
CA GLU A 141 6.85 -0.77 6.92
C GLU A 141 5.85 -1.34 7.93
N ILE A 142 5.79 -0.77 9.14
CA ILE A 142 4.84 -1.20 10.17
C ILE A 142 3.40 -1.01 9.69
N SER A 143 3.08 0.17 9.14
CA SER A 143 1.74 0.47 8.62
C SER A 143 1.37 -0.47 7.48
N LYS A 144 2.29 -0.69 6.52
CA LYS A 144 2.08 -1.60 5.40
C LYS A 144 1.78 -3.02 5.88
N THR A 145 2.69 -3.60 6.64
CA THR A 145 2.60 -5.00 7.08
C THR A 145 1.33 -5.27 7.89
N TRP A 146 1.01 -4.39 8.85
CA TRP A 146 -0.16 -4.61 9.70
C TRP A 146 -1.48 -4.28 9.01
N CYS A 147 -1.49 -3.31 8.11
CA CYS A 147 -2.67 -3.06 7.27
C CYS A 147 -2.92 -4.23 6.30
N GLU A 148 -1.88 -4.78 5.66
CA GLU A 148 -2.00 -5.95 4.78
C GLU A 148 -2.56 -7.17 5.53
N THR A 149 -2.09 -7.42 6.74
CA THR A 149 -2.59 -8.51 7.60
C THR A 149 -4.10 -8.38 7.86
N ALA A 150 -4.61 -7.16 8.03
CA ALA A 150 -6.03 -6.90 8.27
C ALA A 150 -6.85 -6.69 6.98
N GLY A 151 -6.20 -6.59 5.83
CA GLY A 151 -6.85 -6.16 4.58
C GLY A 151 -7.24 -4.69 4.59
N TYR A 152 -6.57 -3.86 5.37
CA TYR A 152 -6.75 -2.41 5.43
C TYR A 152 -5.78 -1.69 4.50
N GLY A 153 -6.06 -0.43 4.22
CA GLY A 153 -5.14 0.50 3.60
C GLY A 153 -4.79 1.65 4.54
N PHE A 154 -3.78 2.41 4.16
CA PHE A 154 -3.44 3.65 4.88
C PHE A 154 -3.04 4.73 3.89
N LYS A 155 -3.26 5.99 4.28
CA LYS A 155 -2.93 7.15 3.48
C LYS A 155 -2.63 8.37 4.35
N LEU A 156 -2.04 9.40 3.74
CA LEU A 156 -1.96 10.74 4.30
C LEU A 156 -2.94 11.65 3.55
N ILE A 157 -4.00 12.03 4.22
CA ILE A 157 -5.04 12.93 3.68
C ILE A 157 -4.53 14.37 3.74
N HIS A 158 -4.62 15.07 2.63
CA HIS A 158 -4.26 16.49 2.57
C HIS A 158 -5.37 17.37 3.14
N ASP A 159 -5.19 17.86 4.34
CA ASP A 159 -6.00 18.92 4.94
C ASP A 159 -5.49 20.29 4.47
N LYS A 160 -6.09 20.77 3.38
CA LYS A 160 -5.73 22.04 2.74
C LYS A 160 -5.93 23.24 3.66
N ALA A 161 -6.94 23.21 4.52
CA ALA A 161 -7.30 24.32 5.40
C ALA A 161 -6.25 24.54 6.48
N ASN A 162 -5.76 23.46 7.06
CA ASN A 162 -4.80 23.48 8.15
C ASN A 162 -3.35 23.24 7.70
N LYS A 163 -3.12 23.07 6.39
CA LYS A 163 -1.81 22.72 5.80
C LYS A 163 -1.19 21.50 6.49
N LYS A 164 -1.95 20.40 6.55
CA LYS A 164 -1.52 19.17 7.20
C LYS A 164 -1.69 17.95 6.30
N LEU A 165 -0.89 16.93 6.59
CA LEU A 165 -1.07 15.56 6.11
C LEU A 165 -1.57 14.72 7.29
N LEU A 166 -2.79 14.21 7.18
CA LEU A 166 -3.45 13.48 8.25
C LEU A 166 -3.38 11.98 7.99
N TYR A 167 -2.67 11.25 8.86
CA TYR A 167 -2.59 9.80 8.79
C TYR A 167 -3.95 9.16 9.06
N SER A 168 -4.37 8.30 8.13
CA SER A 168 -5.63 7.57 8.19
C SER A 168 -5.41 6.11 7.81
N VAL A 169 -5.97 5.21 8.61
CA VAL A 169 -6.15 3.78 8.27
C VAL A 169 -7.60 3.62 7.83
N TYR A 170 -7.84 2.92 6.72
CA TYR A 170 -9.18 2.78 6.17
C TYR A 170 -9.41 1.39 5.58
N ASN A 171 -10.67 1.01 5.45
CA ASN A 171 -11.06 -0.21 4.76
C ASN A 171 -11.96 0.15 3.56
N GLY A 172 -11.60 -0.36 2.40
CA GLY A 172 -12.47 -0.24 1.23
C GLY A 172 -13.76 -1.04 1.41
N GLN A 173 -14.80 -0.63 0.71
CA GLN A 173 -16.12 -1.24 0.77
C GLN A 173 -16.26 -2.37 -0.25
N GLU A 174 -17.15 -3.31 0.02
CA GLU A 174 -17.55 -4.30 -0.98
C GLU A 174 -18.62 -3.70 -1.89
N ARG A 175 -18.28 -3.52 -3.17
CA ARG A 175 -19.15 -2.95 -4.21
C ARG A 175 -19.72 -4.06 -5.08
N ALA A 176 -20.57 -4.91 -4.51
CA ALA A 176 -21.15 -6.06 -5.20
C ALA A 176 -21.90 -5.72 -6.50
N GLY A 177 -22.42 -4.49 -6.60
CA GLY A 177 -23.09 -3.98 -7.82
C GLY A 177 -22.12 -3.53 -8.92
N ILE A 178 -20.85 -3.32 -8.62
CA ILE A 178 -19.85 -2.89 -9.59
C ILE A 178 -19.22 -4.14 -10.22
N LYS A 179 -19.54 -4.36 -11.50
CA LYS A 179 -19.07 -5.52 -12.26
C LYS A 179 -18.33 -5.07 -13.52
N PHE A 180 -17.13 -5.58 -13.69
CA PHE A 180 -16.33 -5.35 -14.89
C PHE A 180 -16.24 -6.60 -15.74
N SER A 181 -16.39 -6.43 -17.05
CA SER A 181 -16.24 -7.50 -18.03
C SER A 181 -16.00 -6.90 -19.42
N GLU A 182 -15.18 -7.55 -20.23
CA GLU A 182 -15.05 -7.18 -21.65
C GLU A 182 -16.39 -7.24 -22.37
N LYS A 183 -17.25 -8.19 -22.01
CA LYS A 183 -18.63 -8.29 -22.57
C LYS A 183 -19.49 -7.08 -22.26
N TYR A 184 -19.23 -6.35 -21.18
CA TYR A 184 -19.97 -5.14 -20.85
C TYR A 184 -19.35 -3.89 -21.51
N GLY A 185 -18.19 -4.03 -22.16
CA GLY A 185 -17.47 -2.91 -22.77
C GLY A 185 -17.02 -1.85 -21.77
N ASN A 186 -16.90 -2.19 -20.49
CA ASN A 186 -16.53 -1.26 -19.42
C ASN A 186 -15.09 -1.46 -18.89
N LEU A 187 -14.34 -2.34 -19.52
CA LEU A 187 -12.90 -2.50 -19.36
C LEU A 187 -12.24 -2.81 -20.70
N SER A 188 -10.94 -2.53 -20.80
CA SER A 188 -10.07 -2.88 -21.91
C SER A 188 -8.67 -3.23 -21.42
N ASN A 189 -7.83 -3.79 -22.28
CA ASN A 189 -6.45 -4.15 -21.98
C ASN A 189 -6.32 -5.05 -20.72
N LEU A 190 -7.23 -6.02 -20.59
CA LEU A 190 -7.24 -6.97 -19.47
C LEU A 190 -5.95 -7.80 -19.47
N THR A 191 -5.23 -7.73 -18.36
CA THR A 191 -4.07 -8.59 -18.09
C THR A 191 -4.31 -9.37 -16.82
N ARG A 192 -4.03 -10.67 -16.88
CA ARG A 192 -4.11 -11.56 -15.72
C ARG A 192 -2.77 -12.26 -15.54
N THR A 193 -2.14 -12.04 -14.40
CA THR A 193 -0.88 -12.67 -14.02
C THR A 193 -1.11 -13.63 -12.87
N LEU A 194 -0.77 -14.89 -13.06
CA LEU A 194 -0.71 -15.88 -11.98
C LEU A 194 0.76 -16.18 -11.69
N SER A 195 1.16 -16.10 -10.45
CA SER A 195 2.53 -16.40 -10.07
C SER A 195 2.60 -17.25 -8.80
N GLU A 196 3.36 -18.32 -8.88
CA GLU A 196 3.82 -19.10 -7.73
C GLU A 196 5.30 -18.83 -7.43
N LYS A 197 5.88 -17.82 -8.07
CA LYS A 197 7.27 -17.43 -7.83
C LYS A 197 7.40 -16.96 -6.38
N GLY A 198 8.28 -17.64 -5.63
CA GLY A 198 8.45 -17.33 -4.21
C GLY A 198 7.39 -17.91 -3.28
N PHE A 199 6.36 -18.57 -3.80
CA PHE A 199 5.33 -19.20 -2.97
C PHE A 199 5.91 -20.14 -1.92
N ARG A 200 5.47 -19.98 -0.68
CA ARG A 200 5.76 -20.85 0.46
C ARG A 200 4.49 -21.07 1.26
N ASN A 201 4.34 -22.28 1.79
CA ASN A 201 3.17 -22.66 2.56
C ASN A 201 3.49 -23.31 3.92
N VAL A 202 4.77 -23.53 4.21
CA VAL A 202 5.26 -24.00 5.51
C VAL A 202 6.40 -23.09 5.95
N ALA A 203 6.35 -22.60 7.18
CA ALA A 203 7.43 -21.81 7.77
C ALA A 203 7.96 -22.46 9.04
N TYR A 204 9.28 -22.62 9.09
CA TYR A 204 10.03 -22.92 10.32
C TYR A 204 10.49 -21.59 10.91
N VAL A 205 9.98 -21.23 12.07
CA VAL A 205 10.26 -19.95 12.73
C VAL A 205 11.20 -20.19 13.88
N GLY A 206 12.39 -19.60 13.81
CA GLY A 206 13.39 -19.66 14.86
C GLY A 206 13.37 -18.37 15.69
N GLY A 207 13.02 -18.47 16.97
CA GLY A 207 13.01 -17.39 17.93
C GLY A 207 14.37 -17.18 18.63
N GLN A 208 14.32 -16.76 19.89
CA GLN A 208 15.50 -16.55 20.74
C GLN A 208 16.23 -17.86 21.07
N GLY A 209 17.49 -17.71 21.48
CA GLY A 209 18.36 -18.80 21.87
C GLY A 209 19.35 -19.20 20.75
N GLU A 210 20.23 -20.13 21.06
CA GLU A 210 21.22 -20.67 20.15
C GLU A 210 21.25 -22.21 20.23
N GLY A 211 21.59 -22.83 19.12
CA GLY A 211 21.68 -24.28 19.03
C GLY A 211 20.41 -24.99 19.48
N SER A 212 20.54 -25.94 20.38
CA SER A 212 19.41 -26.72 20.95
C SER A 212 18.53 -25.93 21.92
N ALA A 213 19.00 -24.80 22.44
CA ALA A 213 18.22 -23.92 23.30
C ALA A 213 17.36 -22.90 22.54
N ARG A 214 17.48 -22.88 21.21
CA ARG A 214 16.67 -21.99 20.39
C ARG A 214 15.24 -22.51 20.28
N THR A 215 14.26 -21.62 20.50
CA THR A 215 12.84 -21.96 20.34
C THR A 215 12.45 -22.00 18.88
N PHE A 216 11.84 -23.10 18.43
CA PHE A 216 11.33 -23.25 17.07
C PHE A 216 9.83 -23.54 17.08
N VAL A 217 9.16 -22.97 16.08
CA VAL A 217 7.73 -23.22 15.80
C VAL A 217 7.57 -23.49 14.30
N THR A 218 6.74 -24.46 13.93
CA THR A 218 6.38 -24.71 12.54
C THR A 218 4.92 -24.34 12.32
N VAL A 219 4.65 -23.55 11.29
CA VAL A 219 3.29 -23.10 10.96
C VAL A 219 2.98 -23.27 9.47
N GLY A 220 1.70 -23.17 9.13
CA GLY A 220 1.21 -23.29 7.76
C GLY A 220 0.67 -24.67 7.42
N ALA A 221 0.75 -25.05 6.15
CA ALA A 221 0.22 -26.30 5.60
C ALA A 221 1.15 -27.51 5.90
N THR A 222 1.36 -27.81 7.18
CA THR A 222 2.33 -28.81 7.65
C THR A 222 2.03 -30.23 7.20
N ALA A 223 0.77 -30.52 6.84
CA ALA A 223 0.36 -31.83 6.33
C ALA A 223 0.70 -32.06 4.85
N GLU A 224 1.07 -31.00 4.11
CA GLU A 224 1.43 -31.11 2.70
C GLU A 224 2.75 -31.82 2.50
N SER A 225 2.91 -32.48 1.34
CA SER A 225 4.09 -33.22 0.96
C SER A 225 4.41 -33.08 -0.54
N GLY A 226 5.56 -33.58 -0.97
CA GLY A 226 6.00 -33.53 -2.37
C GLY A 226 6.06 -32.10 -2.92
N LEU A 227 5.65 -31.92 -4.17
CA LEU A 227 5.68 -30.59 -4.83
C LEU A 227 4.70 -29.59 -4.23
N ALA A 228 3.67 -30.05 -3.52
CA ALA A 228 2.73 -29.17 -2.84
C ALA A 228 3.34 -28.50 -1.60
N ARG A 229 4.36 -29.12 -0.98
CA ARG A 229 5.04 -28.58 0.19
C ARG A 229 6.20 -27.69 -0.23
N ARG A 230 6.13 -26.41 0.16
CA ARG A 230 7.17 -25.41 -0.12
C ARG A 230 7.51 -24.66 1.16
N GLU A 231 8.72 -24.88 1.63
CA GLU A 231 9.16 -24.45 2.95
C GLU A 231 9.97 -23.16 2.91
N MET A 232 9.92 -22.41 4.00
CA MET A 232 10.83 -21.30 4.27
C MET A 232 11.31 -21.33 5.72
N PHE A 233 12.44 -20.72 5.95
CA PHE A 233 12.92 -20.42 7.29
C PHE A 233 12.68 -18.94 7.59
N VAL A 234 12.17 -18.67 8.79
CA VAL A 234 11.94 -17.31 9.29
C VAL A 234 12.82 -17.09 10.52
N ASP A 235 13.84 -16.25 10.40
CA ASP A 235 14.62 -15.82 11.55
C ASP A 235 13.84 -14.74 12.31
N ALA A 236 13.41 -15.07 13.51
CA ALA A 236 12.65 -14.20 14.41
C ALA A 236 13.40 -13.98 15.74
N LYS A 237 14.74 -13.92 15.71
CA LYS A 237 15.58 -13.60 16.89
C LYS A 237 15.29 -12.21 17.47
N ASP A 238 14.75 -11.31 16.65
CA ASP A 238 14.31 -9.98 17.03
C ASP A 238 13.08 -10.00 17.96
N LEU A 239 12.28 -11.07 17.94
CA LEU A 239 11.16 -11.24 18.85
C LEU A 239 11.67 -11.69 20.21
N GLN A 240 11.42 -10.84 21.21
CA GLN A 240 11.86 -11.11 22.58
C GLN A 240 10.70 -11.53 23.44
N LYS A 241 10.94 -12.54 24.30
CA LYS A 241 10.02 -12.91 25.35
C LYS A 241 10.10 -11.87 26.48
N GLU A 242 8.97 -11.26 26.83
CA GLU A 242 8.90 -10.31 27.94
C GLU A 242 8.86 -11.04 29.29
N ASP A 243 9.36 -10.39 30.38
CA ASP A 243 9.48 -10.99 31.72
C ASP A 243 8.15 -11.58 32.29
N LYS A 244 7.01 -11.03 31.85
CA LYS A 244 5.67 -11.50 32.30
C LYS A 244 4.98 -12.41 31.28
N GLN A 245 5.63 -12.72 30.18
CA GLN A 245 5.07 -13.52 29.09
C GLN A 245 5.31 -15.01 29.36
N THR A 246 4.28 -15.83 29.19
CA THR A 246 4.42 -17.28 29.28
C THR A 246 5.14 -17.84 28.03
N ASP A 247 5.66 -19.07 28.12
CA ASP A 247 6.22 -19.76 26.95
C ASP A 247 5.19 -19.91 25.83
N ASN A 248 3.94 -20.20 26.18
CA ASN A 248 2.86 -20.32 25.20
C ASN A 248 2.56 -19.00 24.49
N ASP A 249 2.63 -17.87 25.20
CA ASP A 249 2.46 -16.55 24.56
C ASP A 249 3.60 -16.24 23.59
N TYR A 250 4.82 -16.60 23.95
CA TYR A 250 5.99 -16.44 23.09
C TYR A 250 5.91 -17.34 21.83
N ILE A 251 5.50 -18.61 22.00
CA ILE A 251 5.23 -19.54 20.90
C ILE A 251 4.15 -18.96 19.97
N ALA A 252 3.08 -18.39 20.53
CA ALA A 252 2.03 -17.75 19.72
C ALA A 252 2.55 -16.53 18.94
N LEU A 253 3.47 -15.75 19.52
CA LEU A 253 4.11 -14.62 18.84
C LEU A 253 4.98 -15.09 17.67
N LEU A 254 5.79 -16.14 17.86
CA LEU A 254 6.58 -16.75 16.78
C LEU A 254 5.69 -17.31 15.68
N ALA A 255 4.59 -18.00 16.05
CA ALA A 255 3.63 -18.52 15.08
C ALA A 255 2.99 -17.40 14.26
N ALA A 256 2.62 -16.28 14.89
CA ALA A 256 2.08 -15.12 14.19
C ALA A 256 3.08 -14.55 13.18
N ARG A 257 4.36 -14.41 13.53
CA ARG A 257 5.41 -13.99 12.61
C ARG A 257 5.56 -14.96 11.43
N GLY A 258 5.48 -16.25 11.67
CA GLY A 258 5.55 -17.26 10.61
C GLY A 258 4.39 -17.15 9.63
N LEU A 259 3.16 -16.98 10.13
CA LEU A 259 1.96 -16.79 9.30
C LEU A 259 2.02 -15.47 8.52
N GLU A 260 2.51 -14.39 9.12
CA GLU A 260 2.77 -13.12 8.44
C GLU A 260 3.70 -13.32 7.22
N LYS A 261 4.83 -14.00 7.43
CA LYS A 261 5.80 -14.28 6.35
C LYS A 261 5.26 -15.25 5.28
N LEU A 262 4.44 -16.21 5.64
CA LEU A 262 3.75 -17.05 4.66
C LEU A 262 2.73 -16.26 3.84
N ASN A 263 2.05 -15.29 4.46
CA ASN A 263 1.11 -14.42 3.74
C ASN A 263 1.83 -13.52 2.71
N GLU A 264 3.02 -13.01 3.04
CA GLU A 264 3.89 -12.29 2.10
C GLU A 264 4.36 -13.19 0.95
N ALA A 265 4.60 -14.47 1.22
CA ALA A 265 5.09 -15.48 0.27
C ALA A 265 3.96 -16.28 -0.40
N ASN A 266 2.73 -15.77 -0.40
CA ASN A 266 1.59 -16.47 -0.98
C ASN A 266 1.64 -16.48 -2.52
N LYS A 267 0.84 -17.37 -3.12
CA LYS A 267 0.54 -17.30 -4.56
C LYS A 267 -0.11 -15.97 -4.87
N THR A 268 0.33 -15.35 -5.94
CA THR A 268 -0.26 -14.08 -6.35
C THR A 268 -1.10 -14.27 -7.60
N MET A 269 -2.28 -13.69 -7.61
CA MET A 269 -3.04 -13.42 -8.82
C MET A 269 -3.25 -11.90 -8.89
N GLU A 270 -2.76 -11.32 -9.94
CA GLU A 270 -2.94 -9.91 -10.25
C GLU A 270 -3.81 -9.79 -11.50
N ILE A 271 -4.76 -8.90 -11.45
CA ILE A 271 -5.60 -8.55 -12.57
C ILE A 271 -5.47 -7.04 -12.76
N SER A 272 -5.10 -6.61 -13.95
CA SER A 272 -5.08 -5.19 -14.30
C SER A 272 -5.90 -4.96 -15.57
N PHE A 273 -6.53 -3.80 -15.65
CA PHE A 273 -7.29 -3.37 -16.80
C PHE A 273 -7.51 -1.87 -16.82
N ASP A 274 -7.75 -1.34 -17.99
CA ASP A 274 -8.12 0.05 -18.18
C ASP A 274 -9.62 0.23 -18.08
N ILE A 275 -10.03 1.32 -17.47
CA ILE A 275 -11.44 1.72 -17.34
C ILE A 275 -11.66 3.12 -17.90
N SER A 276 -12.92 3.45 -18.16
CA SER A 276 -13.30 4.85 -18.33
C SER A 276 -13.03 5.60 -17.03
N SER A 277 -12.25 6.69 -17.09
CA SER A 277 -11.86 7.50 -15.94
C SER A 277 -13.04 8.18 -15.21
N LYS A 278 -14.26 8.07 -15.76
CA LYS A 278 -15.43 8.81 -15.27
C LYS A 278 -15.99 8.29 -13.95
N ASP A 279 -15.82 7.01 -13.64
CA ASP A 279 -16.49 6.34 -12.52
C ASP A 279 -15.56 6.12 -11.32
N PHE A 280 -14.24 6.00 -11.54
CA PHE A 280 -13.27 5.90 -10.46
C PHE A 280 -13.16 7.23 -9.70
N GLY A 281 -13.22 7.14 -8.38
CA GLY A 281 -13.26 8.32 -7.51
C GLY A 281 -14.67 8.89 -7.29
N LYS A 282 -15.73 8.26 -7.88
CA LYS A 282 -17.14 8.63 -7.69
C LYS A 282 -17.97 7.44 -7.20
N SER A 283 -18.01 6.38 -7.99
CA SER A 283 -18.82 5.19 -7.70
C SER A 283 -18.05 4.14 -6.93
N PHE A 284 -16.76 4.09 -7.09
CA PHE A 284 -15.84 3.20 -6.39
C PHE A 284 -14.46 3.85 -6.25
N PHE A 285 -13.68 3.40 -5.26
CA PHE A 285 -12.47 4.03 -4.79
C PHE A 285 -11.35 3.02 -4.59
N LEU A 286 -10.13 3.51 -4.43
CA LEU A 286 -8.98 2.70 -4.06
C LEU A 286 -9.28 1.91 -2.77
N GLY A 287 -9.00 0.62 -2.79
CA GLY A 287 -9.28 -0.29 -1.69
C GLY A 287 -10.65 -0.95 -1.73
N ASP A 288 -11.60 -0.46 -2.54
CA ASP A 288 -12.89 -1.13 -2.70
C ASP A 288 -12.73 -2.52 -3.34
N LYS A 289 -13.62 -3.43 -2.98
CA LYS A 289 -13.73 -4.76 -3.61
C LYS A 289 -14.81 -4.71 -4.68
N ILE A 290 -14.44 -5.08 -5.88
CA ILE A 290 -15.29 -5.11 -7.07
C ILE A 290 -15.33 -6.51 -7.65
N THR A 291 -16.33 -6.80 -8.50
CA THR A 291 -16.44 -8.08 -9.19
C THR A 291 -15.92 -7.96 -10.62
N CYS A 292 -14.93 -8.78 -10.96
CA CYS A 292 -14.45 -8.95 -12.32
C CYS A 292 -14.98 -10.27 -12.87
N LEU A 293 -15.67 -10.21 -14.02
CA LEU A 293 -16.19 -11.38 -14.71
C LEU A 293 -15.18 -11.79 -15.77
N LEU A 294 -14.65 -12.99 -15.66
CA LEU A 294 -13.71 -13.59 -16.58
C LEU A 294 -14.38 -14.78 -17.29
N PRO A 295 -15.21 -14.54 -18.31
CA PRO A 295 -16.02 -15.57 -18.93
C PRO A 295 -15.20 -16.70 -19.58
N GLU A 296 -14.02 -16.37 -20.10
CA GLU A 296 -13.09 -17.31 -20.72
C GLU A 296 -12.58 -18.37 -19.73
N TYR A 297 -12.59 -18.04 -18.44
CA TYR A 297 -12.17 -18.94 -17.37
C TYR A 297 -13.34 -19.49 -16.57
N GLY A 298 -14.60 -19.12 -16.93
CA GLY A 298 -15.79 -19.54 -16.21
C GLY A 298 -15.84 -19.07 -14.75
N VAL A 299 -15.13 -17.99 -14.41
CA VAL A 299 -14.99 -17.54 -13.02
C VAL A 299 -15.45 -16.10 -12.79
N TYR A 300 -15.96 -15.90 -11.58
CA TYR A 300 -16.22 -14.57 -11.00
C TYR A 300 -15.17 -14.33 -9.93
N VAL A 301 -14.50 -13.20 -10.01
CA VAL A 301 -13.45 -12.86 -9.06
C VAL A 301 -13.86 -11.58 -8.32
N THR A 302 -14.01 -11.68 -7.00
CA THR A 302 -14.14 -10.48 -6.17
C THR A 302 -12.74 -10.07 -5.74
N VAL A 303 -12.32 -8.88 -6.16
CA VAL A 303 -10.95 -8.41 -6.02
C VAL A 303 -10.91 -7.00 -5.45
N ARG A 304 -9.87 -6.72 -4.68
CA ARG A 304 -9.62 -5.38 -4.16
C ARG A 304 -8.87 -4.56 -5.20
N ILE A 305 -9.25 -3.31 -5.36
CA ILE A 305 -8.44 -2.33 -6.11
C ILE A 305 -7.22 -2.00 -5.25
N SER A 306 -6.08 -2.57 -5.62
CA SER A 306 -4.81 -2.38 -4.91
C SER A 306 -4.06 -1.13 -5.35
N GLU A 307 -4.20 -0.77 -6.64
CA GLU A 307 -3.60 0.44 -7.21
C GLU A 307 -4.52 1.05 -8.26
N ALA A 308 -4.39 2.36 -8.42
CA ALA A 308 -5.03 3.11 -9.48
C ALA A 308 -4.01 4.05 -10.11
N THR A 309 -3.70 3.82 -11.38
CA THR A 309 -2.76 4.62 -12.17
C THR A 309 -3.52 5.49 -13.15
N ARG A 310 -3.36 6.79 -13.03
CA ARG A 310 -3.82 7.77 -14.02
C ARG A 310 -2.66 8.17 -14.90
N THR A 311 -2.76 7.85 -16.17
CA THR A 311 -1.78 8.23 -17.19
C THR A 311 -2.39 9.29 -18.11
N TYR A 312 -1.71 10.40 -18.24
CA TYR A 312 -2.06 11.45 -19.20
C TYR A 312 -0.95 11.59 -20.22
N GLU A 313 -1.25 11.25 -21.46
CA GLU A 313 -0.36 11.35 -22.60
C GLU A 313 -1.16 11.73 -23.85
N ASN A 314 -0.60 12.55 -24.72
CA ASN A 314 -1.24 12.96 -25.99
C ASN A 314 -2.67 13.51 -25.80
N ASN A 315 -2.90 14.27 -24.73
CA ASN A 315 -4.21 14.80 -24.33
C ASN A 315 -5.28 13.74 -23.96
N ILE A 316 -4.88 12.50 -23.74
CA ILE A 316 -5.74 11.39 -23.33
C ILE A 316 -5.44 11.05 -21.89
N LEU A 317 -6.49 11.02 -21.05
CA LEU A 317 -6.42 10.52 -19.69
C LEU A 317 -6.93 9.08 -19.66
N THR A 318 -6.06 8.15 -19.29
CA THR A 318 -6.40 6.75 -19.05
C THR A 318 -6.31 6.47 -17.55
N THR A 319 -7.20 5.64 -17.04
CA THR A 319 -7.13 5.12 -15.67
C THR A 319 -7.01 3.60 -15.72
N THR A 320 -5.89 3.09 -15.25
CA THR A 320 -5.64 1.65 -15.13
C THR A 320 -5.81 1.25 -13.66
N LEU A 321 -6.62 0.22 -13.43
CA LEU A 321 -6.77 -0.37 -12.11
C LEU A 321 -5.96 -1.65 -12.01
N THR A 322 -5.18 -1.77 -10.95
CA THR A 322 -4.53 -3.02 -10.56
C THR A 322 -5.32 -3.62 -9.40
N LEU A 323 -5.67 -4.89 -9.56
CA LEU A 323 -6.46 -5.63 -8.59
C LEU A 323 -5.61 -6.77 -8.02
N GLY A 324 -5.48 -6.84 -6.72
CA GLY A 324 -4.65 -7.82 -6.05
C GLY A 324 -5.44 -8.76 -5.12
N ASN A 325 -4.90 -9.98 -4.93
CA ASN A 325 -5.40 -10.99 -3.99
C ASN A 325 -6.90 -11.31 -4.12
N PRO A 326 -7.35 -11.83 -5.27
CA PRO A 326 -8.75 -12.14 -5.48
C PRO A 326 -9.21 -13.32 -4.63
N VAL A 327 -10.44 -13.22 -4.12
CA VAL A 327 -11.18 -14.38 -3.63
C VAL A 327 -11.89 -15.01 -4.83
N ILE A 328 -11.38 -16.15 -5.29
CA ILE A 328 -12.00 -16.91 -6.38
C ILE A 328 -13.26 -17.56 -5.83
N ARG A 329 -14.42 -17.15 -6.33
CA ARG A 329 -15.66 -17.90 -6.14
C ARG A 329 -15.92 -18.67 -7.44
N GLY A 330 -15.86 -20.00 -7.36
CA GLY A 330 -16.25 -20.85 -8.46
C GLY A 330 -17.69 -20.58 -8.88
N ALA A 331 -17.97 -20.77 -10.17
CA ALA A 331 -19.32 -20.72 -10.73
C ALA A 331 -20.16 -21.91 -10.25
#